data_f1a4e1e1acb7342c924e15d3bff5b57e
#
_entry.id   f1a4e1e1acb7342c924e15d3bff5b57e
#
_cell.length_a   1.000
_cell.length_b   1.000
_cell.length_c   1.000
_cell.angle_alpha   90.00
_cell.angle_beta   90.00
_cell.angle_gamma   90.00
#
_symmetry.space_group_name_H-M   'P 1'
#
loop_
_entity.id
_entity.type
_entity.pdbx_description
1 polymer ?
#
loop_
_entity_poly.entity_id
_entity_poly.type
_entity_poly.pdbx_seq_one_letter_code
_entity_poly.pdbx_strand_id
1 'polypeptide(L)'
;MQQNKAQKVIEEVKKAFIGKTECVEKLMTAILAGGHVLVEDVPGVGKTTLALAFAKAMNVAQNRVQFTPDVLPADITGFTVYNREKDGFFYRPGAVMCNILLADEINRTSPKTQAALLEVMEEGSVTVDGATRPVPSPFLVIATQNPVGSAGTQLLPQSQLDRFLICFGIGYPDAAEEMDILKSRRSGNGLEDVRPVISSQELMEMKKEVEEVFVHDQVYDYIVRLAQATRNNDALELGLSPRGSLALLKMAQARAYRKGRSFVIPADVAAEFQDVAAHRVQSVSSSGMDRVRAAAVLERILKETPAPAPEKG
;
A
#
# COMPACT_ATOMS: atom_id res chain seq x y z
N MET A 1 -4.69 19.89 15.06
CA MET A 1 -4.15 19.04 16.15
C MET A 1 -3.95 17.58 15.75
N GLN A 2 -4.80 16.99 14.93
CA GLN A 2 -4.70 15.59 14.52
C GLN A 2 -3.59 15.33 13.49
N GLN A 3 -3.23 16.29 12.65
CA GLN A 3 -2.10 16.23 11.70
C GLN A 3 -0.76 15.89 12.38
N ASN A 4 -0.57 16.34 13.63
CA ASN A 4 0.60 15.98 14.44
C ASN A 4 0.64 14.48 14.81
N LYS A 5 -0.50 13.75 14.78
CA LYS A 5 -0.57 12.32 15.09
C LYS A 5 0.07 11.45 14.00
N ALA A 6 -0.12 11.81 12.72
CA ALA A 6 0.54 11.10 11.62
C ALA A 6 2.07 11.18 11.74
N GLN A 7 2.58 12.36 12.08
CA GLN A 7 4.02 12.56 12.28
C GLN A 7 4.53 11.76 13.50
N LYS A 8 3.75 11.69 14.58
CA LYS A 8 4.11 10.85 15.74
C LYS A 8 4.22 9.37 15.38
N VAL A 9 3.29 8.85 14.56
CA VAL A 9 3.37 7.46 14.07
C VAL A 9 4.65 7.25 13.26
N ILE A 10 4.98 8.17 12.34
CA ILE A 10 6.20 8.12 11.54
C ILE A 10 7.45 8.08 12.43
N GLU A 11 7.52 8.94 13.44
CA GLU A 11 8.68 8.98 14.36
C GLU A 11 8.80 7.70 15.20
N GLU A 12 7.69 7.11 15.63
CA GLU A 12 7.71 5.82 16.32
C GLU A 12 8.17 4.69 15.41
N VAL A 13 7.68 4.64 14.17
CA VAL A 13 8.09 3.61 13.19
C VAL A 13 9.58 3.71 12.88
N LYS A 14 10.13 4.91 12.79
CA LYS A 14 11.57 5.16 12.52
C LYS A 14 12.49 4.59 13.61
N LYS A 15 12.03 4.34 14.82
CA LYS A 15 12.82 3.67 15.86
C LYS A 15 13.16 2.23 15.50
N ALA A 16 12.24 1.54 14.81
CA ALA A 16 12.42 0.14 14.39
C ALA A 16 12.89 0.01 12.94
N PHE A 17 12.49 0.96 12.08
CA PHE A 17 12.81 0.96 10.66
C PHE A 17 13.78 2.11 10.35
N ILE A 18 15.07 1.78 10.38
CA ILE A 18 16.18 2.74 10.23
C ILE A 18 16.44 3.01 8.76
N GLY A 19 16.72 4.26 8.43
CA GLY A 19 16.87 4.73 7.06
C GLY A 19 15.55 4.85 6.32
N LYS A 20 15.60 5.10 5.01
CA LYS A 20 14.44 5.08 4.10
C LYS A 20 13.19 5.79 4.65
N THR A 21 13.36 6.97 5.25
CA THR A 21 12.25 7.78 5.81
C THR A 21 11.13 7.99 4.78
N GLU A 22 11.48 8.13 3.51
CA GLU A 22 10.53 8.27 2.41
C GLU A 22 9.56 7.08 2.32
N CYS A 23 10.04 5.83 2.50
CA CYS A 23 9.18 4.64 2.49
C CYS A 23 8.19 4.63 3.66
N VAL A 24 8.62 5.08 4.85
CA VAL A 24 7.75 5.23 6.02
C VAL A 24 6.67 6.28 5.74
N GLU A 25 7.05 7.42 5.15
CA GLU A 25 6.13 8.48 4.78
C GLU A 25 5.12 8.04 3.70
N LYS A 26 5.56 7.32 2.66
CA LYS A 26 4.70 6.75 1.60
C LYS A 26 3.68 5.79 2.19
N LEU A 27 4.12 4.85 3.05
CA LEU A 27 3.22 3.90 3.68
C LEU A 27 2.20 4.60 4.60
N MET A 28 2.64 5.60 5.40
CA MET A 28 1.71 6.39 6.22
C MET A 28 0.68 7.13 5.35
N THR A 29 1.11 7.70 4.23
CA THR A 29 0.21 8.37 3.29
C THR A 29 -0.82 7.39 2.71
N ALA A 30 -0.40 6.17 2.32
CA ALA A 30 -1.30 5.13 1.82
C ALA A 30 -2.28 4.63 2.89
N ILE A 31 -1.84 4.50 4.15
CA ILE A 31 -2.69 4.14 5.29
C ILE A 31 -3.79 5.20 5.48
N LEU A 32 -3.42 6.48 5.45
CA LEU A 32 -4.37 7.60 5.55
C LEU A 32 -5.33 7.66 4.38
N ALA A 33 -4.84 7.40 3.16
CA ALA A 33 -5.67 7.32 1.95
C ALA A 33 -6.60 6.08 1.91
N GLY A 34 -6.42 5.14 2.83
CA GLY A 34 -7.29 3.98 2.99
C GLY A 34 -7.11 2.90 1.92
N GLY A 35 -5.94 2.78 1.31
CA GLY A 35 -5.70 1.79 0.26
C GLY A 35 -4.60 0.78 0.60
N HIS A 36 -4.61 -0.34 -0.11
CA HIS A 36 -3.65 -1.43 0.05
C HIS A 36 -2.34 -1.12 -0.70
N VAL A 37 -1.24 -1.69 -0.23
CA VAL A 37 0.10 -1.37 -0.71
C VAL A 37 0.80 -2.61 -1.24
N LEU A 38 1.45 -2.49 -2.39
CA LEU A 38 2.34 -3.50 -2.94
C LEU A 38 3.80 -3.04 -2.78
N VAL A 39 4.61 -3.85 -2.14
CA VAL A 39 6.05 -3.60 -2.01
C VAL A 39 6.80 -4.58 -2.91
N GLU A 40 7.46 -4.05 -3.92
CA GLU A 40 8.32 -4.84 -4.81
C GLU A 40 9.78 -4.67 -4.43
N ASP A 41 10.34 -5.73 -3.89
CA ASP A 41 11.71 -5.65 -3.44
C ASP A 41 12.36 -7.02 -3.21
N VAL A 42 13.67 -6.99 -3.14
CA VAL A 42 14.46 -8.16 -2.74
C VAL A 42 14.16 -8.59 -1.30
N PRO A 43 14.39 -9.85 -0.95
CA PRO A 43 14.26 -10.33 0.43
C PRO A 43 15.22 -9.58 1.38
N GLY A 44 14.79 -9.41 2.65
CA GLY A 44 15.69 -8.93 3.71
C GLY A 44 15.75 -7.41 3.92
N VAL A 45 15.06 -6.59 3.13
CA VAL A 45 15.08 -5.11 3.25
C VAL A 45 14.21 -4.54 4.38
N GLY A 46 13.64 -5.39 5.26
CA GLY A 46 12.90 -4.91 6.44
C GLY A 46 11.39 -4.76 6.26
N LYS A 47 10.78 -5.35 5.21
CA LYS A 47 9.33 -5.28 4.95
C LYS A 47 8.48 -5.68 6.15
N THR A 48 8.84 -6.79 6.81
CA THR A 48 8.16 -7.29 8.02
C THR A 48 8.32 -6.32 9.19
N THR A 49 9.51 -5.79 9.41
CA THR A 49 9.78 -4.81 10.47
C THR A 49 8.94 -3.55 10.29
N LEU A 50 8.83 -3.06 9.05
CA LEU A 50 8.02 -1.88 8.70
C LEU A 50 6.53 -2.11 9.03
N ALA A 51 5.94 -3.23 8.59
CA ALA A 51 4.54 -3.55 8.86
C ALA A 51 4.25 -3.71 10.37
N LEU A 52 5.12 -4.41 11.10
CA LEU A 52 4.99 -4.61 12.55
C LEU A 52 5.12 -3.29 13.33
N ALA A 53 6.05 -2.41 12.92
CA ALA A 53 6.24 -1.11 13.57
C ALA A 53 4.98 -0.23 13.40
N PHE A 54 4.37 -0.20 12.21
CA PHE A 54 3.11 0.52 11.98
C PHE A 54 1.97 -0.06 12.82
N ALA A 55 1.79 -1.39 12.82
CA ALA A 55 0.74 -2.02 13.61
C ALA A 55 0.86 -1.67 15.10
N LYS A 56 2.09 -1.71 15.63
CA LYS A 56 2.37 -1.39 17.02
C LYS A 56 2.15 0.09 17.34
N ALA A 57 2.67 0.99 16.48
CA ALA A 57 2.52 2.44 16.68
C ALA A 57 1.04 2.89 16.61
N MET A 58 0.22 2.22 15.82
CA MET A 58 -1.21 2.50 15.66
C MET A 58 -2.12 1.66 16.58
N ASN A 59 -1.55 0.80 17.41
CA ASN A 59 -2.29 -0.08 18.34
C ASN A 59 -3.40 -0.89 17.64
N VAL A 60 -3.05 -1.56 16.52
CA VAL A 60 -3.97 -2.36 15.73
C VAL A 60 -3.52 -3.81 15.62
N ALA A 61 -4.47 -4.73 15.44
CA ALA A 61 -4.17 -6.14 15.25
C ALA A 61 -3.51 -6.38 13.89
N GLN A 62 -2.50 -7.26 13.88
CA GLN A 62 -1.81 -7.62 12.65
C GLN A 62 -1.67 -9.14 12.52
N ASN A 63 -1.70 -9.62 11.27
CA ASN A 63 -1.35 -10.98 10.90
C ASN A 63 -0.29 -10.97 9.79
N ARG A 64 0.44 -12.07 9.68
CA ARG A 64 1.38 -12.32 8.60
C ARG A 64 1.12 -13.66 7.96
N VAL A 65 1.11 -13.70 6.65
CA VAL A 65 1.05 -14.92 5.84
C VAL A 65 2.22 -14.90 4.87
N GLN A 66 3.04 -15.96 4.93
CA GLN A 66 4.03 -16.24 3.89
C GLN A 66 3.33 -17.05 2.81
N PHE A 67 3.15 -16.47 1.63
CA PHE A 67 2.51 -17.15 0.53
C PHE A 67 3.44 -18.17 -0.11
N THR A 68 2.99 -19.41 -0.12
CA THR A 68 3.61 -20.55 -0.78
C THR A 68 2.58 -21.24 -1.66
N PRO A 69 2.96 -22.16 -2.55
CA PRO A 69 2.00 -22.92 -3.36
C PRO A 69 0.96 -23.69 -2.53
N ASP A 70 1.26 -24.01 -1.27
CA ASP A 70 0.40 -24.81 -0.38
C ASP A 70 -0.65 -23.98 0.36
N VAL A 71 -0.55 -22.64 0.35
CA VAL A 71 -1.53 -21.76 1.00
C VAL A 71 -2.85 -21.81 0.25
N LEU A 72 -3.92 -22.15 0.97
CA LEU A 72 -5.27 -22.29 0.44
C LEU A 72 -6.09 -20.99 0.62
N PRO A 73 -7.12 -20.76 -0.20
CA PRO A 73 -8.07 -19.67 0.02
C PRO A 73 -8.68 -19.66 1.44
N ALA A 74 -8.95 -20.84 1.99
CA ALA A 74 -9.50 -21.00 3.34
C ALA A 74 -8.56 -20.52 4.45
N ASP A 75 -7.24 -20.54 4.24
CA ASP A 75 -6.27 -19.98 5.20
C ASP A 75 -6.39 -18.45 5.27
N ILE A 76 -6.81 -17.84 4.16
CA ILE A 76 -7.00 -16.40 4.04
C ILE A 76 -8.36 -15.98 4.59
N THR A 77 -9.46 -16.59 4.10
CA THR A 77 -10.82 -16.19 4.42
C THR A 77 -11.40 -16.85 5.67
N GLY A 78 -10.79 -17.96 6.12
CA GLY A 78 -11.35 -18.83 7.15
C GLY A 78 -12.26 -19.90 6.57
N PHE A 79 -12.75 -20.77 7.43
CA PHE A 79 -13.60 -21.91 7.09
C PHE A 79 -14.46 -22.33 8.27
N THR A 80 -15.49 -23.12 8.01
CA THR A 80 -16.37 -23.66 9.04
C THR A 80 -15.94 -25.06 9.44
N VAL A 81 -15.90 -25.32 10.75
CA VAL A 81 -15.60 -26.64 11.34
C VAL A 81 -16.76 -27.11 12.19
N TYR A 82 -17.01 -28.39 12.19
CA TYR A 82 -17.94 -29.01 13.12
C TYR A 82 -17.24 -29.25 14.48
N ASN A 83 -17.79 -28.71 15.53
CA ASN A 83 -17.32 -28.91 16.90
C ASN A 83 -18.20 -29.95 17.58
N ARG A 84 -17.63 -31.10 17.94
CA ARG A 84 -18.35 -32.21 18.58
C ARG A 84 -18.82 -31.89 19.99
N GLU A 85 -18.07 -31.10 20.75
CA GLU A 85 -18.41 -30.75 22.13
C GLU A 85 -19.61 -29.80 22.20
N LYS A 86 -19.75 -28.91 21.20
CA LYS A 86 -20.84 -27.93 21.12
C LYS A 86 -21.93 -28.34 20.14
N ASP A 87 -21.81 -29.52 19.54
CA ASP A 87 -22.75 -30.11 18.55
C ASP A 87 -23.18 -29.07 17.50
N GLY A 88 -22.19 -28.42 16.83
CA GLY A 88 -22.49 -27.37 15.87
C GLY A 88 -21.34 -26.99 14.97
N PHE A 89 -21.68 -26.21 13.95
CA PHE A 89 -20.70 -25.64 13.02
C PHE A 89 -20.25 -24.27 13.49
N PHE A 90 -18.92 -24.04 13.51
CA PHE A 90 -18.30 -22.81 13.96
C PHE A 90 -17.35 -22.30 12.89
N TYR A 91 -17.48 -21.02 12.59
CA TYR A 91 -16.52 -20.34 11.73
C TYR A 91 -15.18 -20.17 12.44
N ARG A 92 -14.11 -20.63 11.81
CA ARG A 92 -12.73 -20.40 12.20
C ARG A 92 -12.17 -19.23 11.36
N PRO A 93 -11.82 -18.09 11.97
CA PRO A 93 -11.32 -16.94 11.25
C PRO A 93 -10.04 -17.24 10.46
N GLY A 94 -9.95 -16.73 9.23
CA GLY A 94 -8.74 -16.75 8.43
C GLY A 94 -7.80 -15.58 8.74
N ALA A 95 -6.69 -15.54 8.01
CA ALA A 95 -5.63 -14.57 8.24
C ALA A 95 -6.07 -13.11 8.04
N VAL A 96 -7.08 -12.84 7.20
CA VAL A 96 -7.59 -11.49 6.94
C VAL A 96 -8.36 -10.87 8.10
N MET A 97 -8.70 -11.65 9.14
CA MET A 97 -9.42 -11.13 10.31
C MET A 97 -8.48 -10.34 11.24
N CYS A 98 -7.89 -9.29 10.69
CA CYS A 98 -6.98 -8.36 11.37
C CYS A 98 -7.08 -6.98 10.72
N ASN A 99 -6.41 -5.98 11.32
CA ASN A 99 -6.36 -4.63 10.76
C ASN A 99 -5.24 -4.45 9.72
N ILE A 100 -4.08 -5.07 9.96
CA ILE A 100 -2.95 -5.07 9.01
C ILE A 100 -2.59 -6.51 8.68
N LEU A 101 -2.73 -6.88 7.42
CA LEU A 101 -2.23 -8.14 6.91
C LEU A 101 -0.94 -7.91 6.12
N LEU A 102 0.16 -8.52 6.58
CA LEU A 102 1.36 -8.65 5.78
C LEU A 102 1.27 -9.92 4.94
N ALA A 103 1.08 -9.74 3.64
CA ALA A 103 0.98 -10.81 2.64
C ALA A 103 2.33 -10.96 1.93
N ASP A 104 3.24 -11.78 2.51
CA ASP A 104 4.60 -11.95 1.97
C ASP A 104 4.60 -12.88 0.74
N GLU A 105 5.26 -12.42 -0.33
CA GLU A 105 5.47 -13.16 -1.59
C GLU A 105 4.16 -13.64 -2.24
N ILE A 106 3.18 -12.72 -2.37
CA ILE A 106 1.84 -13.03 -2.91
C ILE A 106 1.88 -13.69 -4.30
N ASN A 107 2.94 -13.46 -5.06
CA ASN A 107 3.13 -14.02 -6.40
C ASN A 107 3.65 -15.47 -6.42
N ARG A 108 3.78 -16.12 -5.25
CA ARG A 108 4.18 -17.55 -5.14
C ARG A 108 3.02 -18.50 -4.90
N THR A 109 1.83 -18.00 -4.60
CA THR A 109 0.65 -18.83 -4.35
C THR A 109 -0.21 -19.02 -5.60
N SER A 110 -1.22 -19.89 -5.50
CA SER A 110 -2.15 -20.17 -6.60
C SER A 110 -2.99 -18.93 -6.98
N PRO A 111 -3.43 -18.80 -8.24
CA PRO A 111 -4.33 -17.72 -8.65
C PRO A 111 -5.65 -17.71 -7.86
N LYS A 112 -6.12 -18.85 -7.36
CA LYS A 112 -7.32 -18.93 -6.52
C LYS A 112 -7.12 -18.27 -5.17
N THR A 113 -5.97 -18.49 -4.55
CA THR A 113 -5.62 -17.88 -3.25
C THR A 113 -5.36 -16.38 -3.40
N GLN A 114 -4.71 -15.96 -4.49
CA GLN A 114 -4.56 -14.54 -4.82
C GLN A 114 -5.93 -13.87 -4.98
N ALA A 115 -6.85 -14.48 -5.76
CA ALA A 115 -8.19 -13.95 -5.98
C ALA A 115 -8.97 -13.79 -4.67
N ALA A 116 -8.88 -14.77 -3.75
CA ALA A 116 -9.54 -14.69 -2.45
C ALA A 116 -9.05 -13.49 -1.61
N LEU A 117 -7.75 -13.25 -1.58
CA LEU A 117 -7.21 -12.07 -0.87
C LEU A 117 -7.66 -10.77 -1.54
N LEU A 118 -7.58 -10.69 -2.87
CA LEU A 118 -7.93 -9.50 -3.63
C LEU A 118 -9.42 -9.17 -3.59
N GLU A 119 -10.28 -10.18 -3.44
CA GLU A 119 -11.72 -9.99 -3.17
C GLU A 119 -11.93 -9.33 -1.80
N VAL A 120 -11.30 -9.86 -0.76
CA VAL A 120 -11.39 -9.26 0.59
C VAL A 120 -10.86 -7.82 0.63
N MET A 121 -9.80 -7.52 -0.14
CA MET A 121 -9.28 -6.15 -0.26
C MET A 121 -10.29 -5.19 -0.87
N GLU A 122 -11.12 -5.66 -1.80
CA GLU A 122 -12.12 -4.83 -2.48
C GLU A 122 -13.41 -4.71 -1.69
N GLU A 123 -13.91 -5.84 -1.16
CA GLU A 123 -15.22 -5.91 -0.49
C GLU A 123 -15.16 -5.56 1.01
N GLY A 124 -13.97 -5.58 1.63
CA GLY A 124 -13.84 -5.40 3.09
C GLY A 124 -14.57 -6.46 3.92
N SER A 125 -14.86 -7.61 3.32
CA SER A 125 -15.59 -8.70 3.96
C SER A 125 -15.20 -10.07 3.38
N VAL A 126 -15.52 -11.13 4.11
CA VAL A 126 -15.41 -12.53 3.64
C VAL A 126 -16.78 -13.20 3.65
N THR A 127 -17.08 -14.01 2.65
CA THR A 127 -18.29 -14.83 2.61
C THR A 127 -17.90 -16.30 2.68
N VAL A 128 -18.30 -16.97 3.77
CA VAL A 128 -18.04 -18.40 4.01
C VAL A 128 -19.36 -19.08 4.37
N ASP A 129 -19.71 -20.13 3.66
CA ASP A 129 -20.95 -20.89 3.81
C ASP A 129 -22.22 -20.02 3.80
N GLY A 130 -22.26 -19.05 2.87
CA GLY A 130 -23.39 -18.12 2.71
C GLY A 130 -23.49 -17.02 3.77
N ALA A 131 -22.56 -16.96 4.75
CA ALA A 131 -22.53 -15.92 5.76
C ALA A 131 -21.41 -14.91 5.46
N THR A 132 -21.77 -13.65 5.24
CA THR A 132 -20.82 -12.55 5.04
C THR A 132 -20.41 -11.95 6.38
N ARG A 133 -19.09 -11.78 6.56
CA ARG A 133 -18.47 -11.24 7.77
C ARG A 133 -17.55 -10.10 7.41
N PRO A 134 -17.74 -8.90 7.97
CA PRO A 134 -16.82 -7.79 7.73
C PRO A 134 -15.44 -8.09 8.34
N VAL A 135 -14.38 -7.66 7.68
CA VAL A 135 -13.05 -7.65 8.29
C VAL A 135 -12.93 -6.48 9.28
N PRO A 136 -12.02 -6.55 10.27
CA PRO A 136 -11.79 -5.45 11.20
C PRO A 136 -11.44 -4.15 10.48
N SER A 137 -12.04 -3.02 10.88
CA SER A 137 -11.74 -1.70 10.33
C SER A 137 -10.85 -0.91 11.29
N PRO A 138 -9.84 -0.16 10.78
CA PRO A 138 -9.39 -0.11 9.39
C PRO A 138 -8.74 -1.42 8.93
N PHE A 139 -8.86 -1.75 7.64
CA PHE A 139 -8.22 -2.91 7.03
C PHE A 139 -7.19 -2.47 5.99
N LEU A 140 -5.96 -2.96 6.12
CA LEU A 140 -4.85 -2.70 5.22
C LEU A 140 -4.13 -4.01 4.88
N VAL A 141 -3.88 -4.22 3.60
CA VAL A 141 -2.96 -5.27 3.14
C VAL A 141 -1.65 -4.60 2.67
N ILE A 142 -0.54 -5.04 3.24
CA ILE A 142 0.80 -4.78 2.74
C ILE A 142 1.25 -6.07 2.07
N ALA A 143 1.10 -6.14 0.76
CA ALA A 143 1.55 -7.28 -0.01
C ALA A 143 3.00 -7.07 -0.46
N THR A 144 3.76 -8.17 -0.51
CA THR A 144 5.10 -8.14 -1.08
C THR A 144 5.17 -9.07 -2.28
N GLN A 145 5.95 -8.69 -3.27
CA GLN A 145 6.33 -9.60 -4.34
C GLN A 145 7.83 -9.46 -4.65
N ASN A 146 8.42 -10.58 -5.03
CA ASN A 146 9.80 -10.58 -5.50
C ASN A 146 9.82 -10.18 -6.98
N PRO A 147 10.86 -9.45 -7.44
CA PRO A 147 11.03 -9.14 -8.84
C PRO A 147 10.99 -10.40 -9.72
N VAL A 148 10.59 -10.21 -10.95
CA VAL A 148 10.49 -11.26 -11.98
C VAL A 148 11.81 -12.00 -12.12
N GLY A 149 11.75 -13.35 -12.17
CA GLY A 149 12.92 -14.22 -12.36
C GLY A 149 13.22 -15.16 -11.20
N SER A 150 12.53 -15.05 -10.08
CA SER A 150 12.60 -16.04 -9.00
C SER A 150 11.85 -17.31 -9.39
N ALA A 151 12.47 -18.48 -9.21
CA ALA A 151 11.84 -19.76 -9.53
C ALA A 151 10.51 -19.94 -8.79
N GLY A 152 9.45 -20.34 -9.52
CA GLY A 152 8.13 -20.60 -8.95
C GLY A 152 7.27 -19.36 -8.67
N THR A 153 7.59 -18.20 -9.25
CA THR A 153 6.76 -16.99 -9.15
C THR A 153 5.88 -16.80 -10.39
N GLN A 154 4.62 -16.39 -10.18
CA GLN A 154 3.69 -16.00 -11.24
C GLN A 154 3.44 -14.48 -11.14
N LEU A 155 3.49 -13.78 -12.27
CA LEU A 155 3.15 -12.37 -12.30
C LEU A 155 1.67 -12.17 -11.94
N LEU A 156 1.39 -11.19 -11.11
CA LEU A 156 0.03 -10.72 -10.90
C LEU A 156 -0.50 -10.09 -12.19
N PRO A 157 -1.70 -10.50 -12.66
CA PRO A 157 -2.35 -9.84 -13.79
C PRO A 157 -2.55 -8.34 -13.54
N GLN A 158 -2.55 -7.56 -14.61
CA GLN A 158 -2.70 -6.09 -14.52
C GLN A 158 -3.98 -5.67 -13.78
N SER A 159 -5.09 -6.38 -14.01
CA SER A 159 -6.36 -6.14 -13.30
C SER A 159 -6.30 -6.38 -11.78
N GLN A 160 -5.35 -7.19 -11.33
CA GLN A 160 -5.08 -7.44 -9.91
C GLN A 160 -4.14 -6.38 -9.32
N LEU A 161 -3.14 -5.95 -10.09
CA LEU A 161 -2.23 -4.88 -9.70
C LEU A 161 -2.99 -3.55 -9.49
N ASP A 162 -4.01 -3.25 -10.30
CA ASP A 162 -4.82 -2.04 -10.20
C ASP A 162 -5.61 -1.93 -8.87
N ARG A 163 -5.72 -3.00 -8.08
CA ARG A 163 -6.35 -2.99 -6.75
C ARG A 163 -5.47 -2.43 -5.64
N PHE A 164 -4.15 -2.41 -5.85
CA PHE A 164 -3.25 -1.77 -4.90
C PHE A 164 -3.24 -0.26 -5.13
N LEU A 165 -3.28 0.52 -4.04
CA LEU A 165 -3.29 1.98 -4.11
C LEU A 165 -1.97 2.52 -4.67
N ILE A 166 -0.86 2.02 -4.12
CA ILE A 166 0.50 2.34 -4.55
C ILE A 166 1.35 1.08 -4.65
N CYS A 167 2.40 1.18 -5.46
CA CYS A 167 3.46 0.19 -5.53
C CYS A 167 4.82 0.89 -5.47
N PHE A 168 5.68 0.49 -4.53
CA PHE A 168 7.02 1.03 -4.41
C PHE A 168 8.02 -0.02 -3.94
N GLY A 169 9.32 0.28 -4.12
CA GLY A 169 10.43 -0.48 -3.55
C GLY A 169 11.04 0.25 -2.36
N ILE A 170 11.53 -0.48 -1.39
CA ILE A 170 12.33 0.04 -0.27
C ILE A 170 13.77 0.24 -0.74
N GLY A 171 14.31 -0.74 -1.50
CA GLY A 171 15.68 -0.78 -1.95
C GLY A 171 16.68 -1.17 -0.85
N TYR A 172 17.91 -1.40 -1.24
CA TYR A 172 18.97 -1.59 -0.27
C TYR A 172 19.26 -0.30 0.50
N PRO A 173 19.61 -0.41 1.79
CA PRO A 173 20.11 0.74 2.54
C PRO A 173 21.43 1.24 1.92
N ASP A 174 21.70 2.52 2.05
CA ASP A 174 23.02 3.05 1.75
C ASP A 174 24.03 2.66 2.83
N ALA A 175 25.33 2.94 2.63
CA ALA A 175 26.39 2.51 3.56
C ALA A 175 26.23 3.13 4.97
N ALA A 176 25.68 4.33 5.08
CA ALA A 176 25.44 4.99 6.37
C ALA A 176 24.23 4.37 7.07
N GLU A 177 23.13 4.17 6.34
CA GLU A 177 21.92 3.51 6.82
C GLU A 177 22.22 2.08 7.28
N GLU A 178 23.02 1.32 6.51
CA GLU A 178 23.40 -0.05 6.86
C GLU A 178 24.25 -0.09 8.14
N MET A 179 25.19 0.84 8.28
CA MET A 179 25.98 0.99 9.50
C MET A 179 25.11 1.30 10.72
N ASP A 180 24.10 2.14 10.58
CA ASP A 180 23.17 2.47 11.65
C ASP A 180 22.26 1.28 12.00
N ILE A 181 21.83 0.48 11.02
CA ILE A 181 21.12 -0.79 11.23
C ILE A 181 21.99 -1.76 12.05
N LEU A 182 23.28 -1.91 11.71
CA LEU A 182 24.18 -2.79 12.44
C LEU A 182 24.40 -2.32 13.89
N LYS A 183 24.56 -1.02 14.11
CA LYS A 183 24.70 -0.44 15.46
C LYS A 183 23.45 -0.63 16.30
N SER A 184 22.27 -0.41 15.73
CA SER A 184 21.00 -0.54 16.44
C SER A 184 20.73 -1.97 16.91
N ARG A 185 21.15 -2.97 16.12
CA ARG A 185 21.02 -4.40 16.50
C ARG A 185 21.83 -4.78 17.74
N ARG A 186 22.89 -4.05 18.08
CA ARG A 186 23.66 -4.26 19.31
C ARG A 186 22.95 -3.77 20.57
N SER A 187 22.09 -2.76 20.43
CA SER A 187 21.35 -2.15 21.55
C SER A 187 19.98 -2.77 21.81
N GLY A 188 19.54 -3.74 21.00
CA GLY A 188 18.26 -4.43 21.17
C GLY A 188 17.48 -4.59 19.86
N ASN A 189 16.20 -4.96 19.99
CA ASN A 189 15.28 -5.04 18.87
C ASN A 189 14.48 -3.74 18.82
N GLY A 190 14.74 -2.87 17.84
CA GLY A 190 14.06 -1.57 17.71
C GLY A 190 12.52 -1.65 17.72
N LEU A 191 11.93 -2.81 17.39
CA LEU A 191 10.49 -3.03 17.54
C LEU A 191 10.02 -2.97 19.00
N GLU A 192 10.85 -3.30 19.98
CA GLU A 192 10.52 -3.21 21.39
C GLU A 192 10.38 -1.77 21.86
N ASP A 193 11.08 -0.85 21.22
CA ASP A 193 11.09 0.58 21.53
C ASP A 193 9.89 1.34 20.94
N VAL A 194 9.22 0.78 19.96
CA VAL A 194 8.00 1.36 19.37
C VAL A 194 6.87 1.34 20.40
N ARG A 195 6.20 2.48 20.59
CA ARG A 195 5.05 2.61 21.49
C ARG A 195 3.79 2.96 20.72
N PRO A 196 2.60 2.50 21.16
CA PRO A 196 1.34 2.98 20.63
C PRO A 196 1.20 4.48 20.84
N VAL A 197 0.93 5.23 19.77
CA VAL A 197 0.76 6.70 19.81
C VAL A 197 -0.59 7.16 19.29
N ILE A 198 -1.33 6.27 18.63
CA ILE A 198 -2.74 6.47 18.25
C ILE A 198 -3.52 5.17 18.46
N SER A 199 -4.84 5.28 18.55
CA SER A 199 -5.78 4.15 18.53
C SER A 199 -6.34 3.92 17.12
N SER A 200 -6.97 2.76 16.90
CA SER A 200 -7.71 2.46 15.66
C SER A 200 -8.83 3.48 15.38
N GLN A 201 -9.51 3.97 16.43
CA GLN A 201 -10.53 5.00 16.31
C GLN A 201 -9.94 6.33 15.82
N GLU A 202 -8.83 6.77 16.42
CA GLU A 202 -8.14 7.99 15.98
C GLU A 202 -7.64 7.88 14.53
N LEU A 203 -7.18 6.69 14.11
CA LEU A 203 -6.83 6.47 12.70
C LEU A 203 -8.04 6.60 11.78
N MET A 204 -9.20 6.09 12.19
CA MET A 204 -10.45 6.23 11.41
C MET A 204 -10.92 7.69 11.31
N GLU A 205 -10.76 8.47 12.39
CA GLU A 205 -11.02 9.91 12.38
C GLU A 205 -10.09 10.66 11.42
N MET A 206 -8.79 10.37 11.47
CA MET A 206 -7.80 10.94 10.53
C MET A 206 -8.14 10.62 9.07
N LYS A 207 -8.59 9.40 8.77
CA LYS A 207 -9.01 9.00 7.41
C LYS A 207 -10.21 9.82 6.93
N LYS A 208 -11.19 10.08 7.79
CA LYS A 208 -12.33 10.96 7.46
C LYS A 208 -11.88 12.40 7.18
N GLU A 209 -10.97 12.93 8.01
CA GLU A 209 -10.41 14.27 7.79
C GLU A 209 -9.63 14.36 6.46
N VAL A 210 -8.99 13.28 6.03
CA VAL A 210 -8.33 13.21 4.71
C VAL A 210 -9.34 13.33 3.57
N GLU A 211 -10.50 12.69 3.69
CA GLU A 211 -11.57 12.78 2.67
C GLU A 211 -12.14 14.20 2.55
N GLU A 212 -12.07 15.01 3.62
CA GLU A 212 -12.52 16.40 3.68
C GLU A 212 -11.48 17.41 3.15
N VAL A 213 -10.25 16.98 2.85
CA VAL A 213 -9.21 17.85 2.29
C VAL A 213 -9.68 18.42 0.96
N PHE A 214 -9.74 19.76 0.88
CA PHE A 214 -10.25 20.47 -0.29
C PHE A 214 -9.38 20.25 -1.53
N VAL A 215 -10.05 20.05 -2.67
CA VAL A 215 -9.40 19.89 -3.97
C VAL A 215 -10.02 20.88 -4.95
N HIS A 216 -9.22 21.77 -5.50
CA HIS A 216 -9.66 22.76 -6.48
C HIS A 216 -9.85 22.12 -7.87
N ASP A 217 -10.77 22.62 -8.69
CA ASP A 217 -11.08 22.10 -10.04
C ASP A 217 -9.83 22.00 -10.94
N GLN A 218 -8.92 22.94 -10.85
CA GLN A 218 -7.64 22.89 -11.58
C GLN A 218 -6.75 21.71 -11.20
N VAL A 219 -6.85 21.20 -9.96
CA VAL A 219 -6.13 20.01 -9.52
C VAL A 219 -6.80 18.77 -10.06
N TYR A 220 -8.12 18.70 -10.10
CA TYR A 220 -8.85 17.62 -10.80
C TYR A 220 -8.49 17.58 -12.28
N ASP A 221 -8.47 18.73 -12.96
CA ASP A 221 -8.04 18.82 -14.36
C ASP A 221 -6.61 18.33 -14.55
N TYR A 222 -5.69 18.69 -13.65
CA TYR A 222 -4.30 18.23 -13.70
C TYR A 222 -4.18 16.72 -13.59
N ILE A 223 -4.91 16.07 -12.67
CA ILE A 223 -4.98 14.61 -12.54
C ILE A 223 -5.50 13.98 -13.83
N VAL A 224 -6.56 14.55 -14.42
CA VAL A 224 -7.14 14.05 -15.67
C VAL A 224 -6.16 14.20 -16.84
N ARG A 225 -5.46 15.32 -16.97
CA ARG A 225 -4.45 15.53 -18.00
C ARG A 225 -3.28 14.55 -17.88
N LEU A 226 -2.79 14.28 -16.67
CA LEU A 226 -1.78 13.25 -16.43
C LEU A 226 -2.28 11.86 -16.87
N ALA A 227 -3.51 11.49 -16.48
CA ALA A 227 -4.10 10.22 -16.87
C ALA A 227 -4.28 10.10 -18.41
N GLN A 228 -4.76 11.15 -19.07
CA GLN A 228 -4.89 11.19 -20.53
C GLN A 228 -3.54 11.11 -21.22
N ALA A 229 -2.51 11.79 -20.71
CA ALA A 229 -1.17 11.72 -21.26
C ALA A 229 -0.60 10.29 -21.18
N THR A 230 -0.96 9.49 -20.17
CA THR A 230 -0.58 8.06 -20.15
C THR A 230 -1.34 7.24 -21.19
N ARG A 231 -2.61 7.53 -21.45
CA ARG A 231 -3.46 6.79 -22.42
C ARG A 231 -3.13 7.09 -23.86
N ASN A 232 -2.65 8.31 -24.14
CA ASN A 232 -2.33 8.80 -25.47
C ASN A 232 -0.82 8.74 -25.76
N ASN A 233 -0.06 7.89 -25.07
CA ASN A 233 1.40 7.78 -25.23
C ASN A 233 1.75 6.51 -26.00
N ASP A 234 2.40 6.65 -27.16
CA ASP A 234 2.77 5.52 -28.04
C ASP A 234 3.73 4.51 -27.40
N ALA A 235 4.41 4.90 -26.30
CA ALA A 235 5.30 3.99 -25.56
C ALA A 235 4.55 3.13 -24.53
N LEU A 236 3.25 3.38 -24.32
CA LEU A 236 2.40 2.63 -23.37
C LEU A 236 1.28 1.91 -24.13
N GLU A 237 1.19 0.60 -23.93
CA GLU A 237 0.08 -0.22 -24.41
C GLU A 237 -1.17 -0.02 -23.54
N LEU A 238 -0.97 0.17 -22.22
CA LEU A 238 -2.02 0.41 -21.25
C LEU A 238 -1.69 1.66 -20.46
N GLY A 239 -2.59 2.66 -20.50
CA GLY A 239 -2.53 3.88 -19.69
C GLY A 239 -3.28 3.74 -18.36
N LEU A 240 -3.24 4.80 -17.54
CA LEU A 240 -3.84 4.86 -16.21
C LEU A 240 -5.37 4.75 -16.28
N SER A 241 -5.95 3.81 -15.53
CA SER A 241 -7.40 3.60 -15.43
C SER A 241 -8.09 4.73 -14.64
N PRO A 242 -9.44 4.88 -14.72
CA PRO A 242 -10.17 5.78 -13.82
C PRO A 242 -9.96 5.45 -12.34
N ARG A 243 -9.79 4.16 -11.98
CA ARG A 243 -9.42 3.73 -10.62
C ARG A 243 -8.05 4.32 -10.22
N GLY A 244 -7.09 4.35 -11.14
CA GLY A 244 -5.78 4.97 -10.93
C GLY A 244 -5.87 6.49 -10.74
N SER A 245 -6.76 7.19 -11.46
CA SER A 245 -7.00 8.63 -11.24
C SER A 245 -7.59 8.89 -9.84
N LEU A 246 -8.53 8.06 -9.38
CA LEU A 246 -9.08 8.12 -8.02
C LEU A 246 -8.02 7.80 -6.96
N ALA A 247 -7.14 6.83 -7.22
CA ALA A 247 -6.02 6.51 -6.34
C ALA A 247 -5.06 7.70 -6.19
N LEU A 248 -4.75 8.38 -7.30
CA LEU A 248 -3.90 9.56 -7.30
C LEU A 248 -4.51 10.72 -6.51
N LEU A 249 -5.82 10.94 -6.65
CA LEU A 249 -6.56 11.92 -5.86
C LEU A 249 -6.46 11.62 -4.37
N LYS A 250 -6.78 10.39 -3.95
CA LYS A 250 -6.73 9.97 -2.54
C LYS A 250 -5.32 10.13 -1.94
N MET A 251 -4.29 9.75 -2.68
CA MET A 251 -2.90 9.91 -2.24
C MET A 251 -2.52 11.39 -2.11
N ALA A 252 -2.93 12.25 -3.04
CA ALA A 252 -2.67 13.68 -2.97
C ALA A 252 -3.36 14.34 -1.77
N GLN A 253 -4.63 13.97 -1.47
CA GLN A 253 -5.34 14.44 -0.28
C GLN A 253 -4.64 13.98 1.01
N ALA A 254 -4.27 12.70 1.11
CA ALA A 254 -3.57 12.15 2.26
C ALA A 254 -2.18 12.80 2.46
N ARG A 255 -1.47 13.09 1.37
CA ARG A 255 -0.20 13.82 1.42
C ARG A 255 -0.38 15.25 1.92
N ALA A 256 -1.36 15.99 1.40
CA ALA A 256 -1.68 17.34 1.85
C ALA A 256 -2.00 17.35 3.35
N TYR A 257 -2.86 16.45 3.80
CA TYR A 257 -3.21 16.27 5.21
C TYR A 257 -1.97 15.99 6.07
N ARG A 258 -1.15 15.00 5.69
CA ARG A 258 0.08 14.65 6.40
C ARG A 258 1.06 15.82 6.49
N LYS A 259 1.09 16.67 5.45
CA LYS A 259 1.89 17.93 5.41
C LYS A 259 1.25 19.10 6.18
N GLY A 260 0.14 18.88 6.88
CA GLY A 260 -0.53 19.89 7.70
C GLY A 260 -1.41 20.87 6.92
N ARG A 261 -1.82 20.53 5.70
CA ARG A 261 -2.69 21.37 4.86
C ARG A 261 -4.10 20.81 4.74
N SER A 262 -5.09 21.68 4.67
CA SER A 262 -6.49 21.36 4.42
C SER A 262 -6.88 21.44 2.94
N PHE A 263 -5.90 21.60 2.04
CA PHE A 263 -6.10 21.66 0.59
C PHE A 263 -4.93 21.00 -0.16
N VAL A 264 -5.25 20.45 -1.32
CA VAL A 264 -4.28 19.81 -2.23
C VAL A 264 -3.63 20.87 -3.12
N ILE A 265 -2.32 20.75 -3.33
CA ILE A 265 -1.58 21.53 -4.34
C ILE A 265 -1.07 20.60 -5.45
N PRO A 266 -0.78 21.11 -6.66
CA PRO A 266 -0.29 20.28 -7.77
C PRO A 266 0.98 19.47 -7.43
N ALA A 267 1.83 19.98 -6.56
CA ALA A 267 3.02 19.27 -6.10
C ALA A 267 2.71 17.97 -5.30
N ASP A 268 1.53 17.88 -4.67
CA ASP A 268 1.12 16.65 -4.00
C ASP A 268 0.79 15.56 -5.03
N VAL A 269 0.07 15.94 -6.09
CA VAL A 269 -0.26 15.05 -7.21
C VAL A 269 1.02 14.56 -7.90
N ALA A 270 1.93 15.49 -8.21
CA ALA A 270 3.19 15.17 -8.88
C ALA A 270 4.05 14.19 -8.06
N ALA A 271 4.11 14.37 -6.75
CA ALA A 271 4.92 13.54 -5.87
C ALA A 271 4.41 12.10 -5.73
N GLU A 272 3.09 11.88 -5.85
CA GLU A 272 2.48 10.56 -5.71
C GLU A 272 2.25 9.86 -7.06
N PHE A 273 2.43 10.58 -8.18
CA PHE A 273 2.06 10.09 -9.52
C PHE A 273 2.79 8.81 -9.89
N GLN A 274 4.08 8.71 -9.65
CA GLN A 274 4.87 7.55 -10.02
C GLN A 274 4.48 6.31 -9.21
N ASP A 275 4.37 6.42 -7.89
CA ASP A 275 4.02 5.30 -7.01
C ASP A 275 2.60 4.78 -7.27
N VAL A 276 1.69 5.66 -7.72
CA VAL A 276 0.32 5.30 -8.10
C VAL A 276 0.26 4.71 -9.51
N ALA A 277 1.02 5.23 -10.46
CA ALA A 277 0.86 4.89 -11.88
C ALA A 277 1.75 3.72 -12.34
N ALA A 278 2.96 3.55 -11.77
CA ALA A 278 3.97 2.64 -12.32
C ALA A 278 3.54 1.17 -12.42
N HIS A 279 2.70 0.70 -11.51
CA HIS A 279 2.18 -0.68 -11.53
C HIS A 279 0.86 -0.82 -12.32
N ARG A 280 0.29 0.30 -12.79
CA ARG A 280 -0.98 0.35 -13.53
C ARG A 280 -0.81 0.55 -15.03
N VAL A 281 0.33 1.04 -15.47
CA VAL A 281 0.63 1.23 -16.89
C VAL A 281 1.47 0.08 -17.41
N GLN A 282 1.37 -0.20 -18.72
CA GLN A 282 2.14 -1.25 -19.37
C GLN A 282 2.85 -0.67 -20.59
N SER A 283 4.14 -0.95 -20.74
CA SER A 283 4.90 -0.51 -21.91
C SER A 283 4.68 -1.44 -23.10
N VAL A 284 4.81 -0.90 -24.32
CA VAL A 284 4.64 -1.65 -25.59
C VAL A 284 5.64 -2.81 -25.73
N SER A 285 6.75 -2.79 -25.00
CA SER A 285 7.79 -3.83 -25.07
C SER A 285 7.72 -4.77 -23.88
N SER A 286 7.31 -6.01 -24.10
CA SER A 286 7.14 -7.07 -23.10
C SER A 286 8.44 -7.74 -22.64
N SER A 287 9.52 -6.99 -22.45
CA SER A 287 10.76 -7.52 -21.86
C SER A 287 10.80 -7.31 -20.35
N GLY A 288 11.51 -8.15 -19.59
CA GLY A 288 11.58 -8.08 -18.11
C GLY A 288 12.08 -6.76 -17.49
N MET A 289 12.19 -5.67 -18.29
CA MET A 289 12.47 -4.29 -17.88
C MET A 289 11.24 -3.37 -18.00
N ASP A 290 10.04 -3.90 -18.09
CA ASP A 290 8.81 -3.13 -18.31
C ASP A 290 8.61 -1.98 -17.31
N ARG A 291 8.88 -2.21 -16.04
CA ARG A 291 8.70 -1.19 -15.00
C ARG A 291 9.70 -0.05 -15.06
N VAL A 292 10.95 -0.33 -15.36
CA VAL A 292 11.97 0.72 -15.50
C VAL A 292 11.61 1.63 -16.66
N ARG A 293 11.13 1.06 -17.77
CA ARG A 293 10.68 1.82 -18.93
C ARG A 293 9.41 2.60 -18.63
N ALA A 294 8.43 1.98 -18.01
CA ALA A 294 7.20 2.64 -17.57
C ALA A 294 7.51 3.82 -16.64
N ALA A 295 8.41 3.66 -15.68
CA ALA A 295 8.83 4.73 -14.79
C ALA A 295 9.46 5.91 -15.55
N ALA A 296 10.34 5.65 -16.53
CA ALA A 296 10.94 6.69 -17.36
C ALA A 296 9.90 7.43 -18.24
N VAL A 297 8.90 6.70 -18.77
CA VAL A 297 7.79 7.31 -19.52
C VAL A 297 6.94 8.18 -18.61
N LEU A 298 6.61 7.72 -17.42
CA LEU A 298 5.82 8.49 -16.44
C LEU A 298 6.55 9.75 -15.98
N GLU A 299 7.86 9.68 -15.77
CA GLU A 299 8.68 10.85 -15.45
C GLU A 299 8.66 11.90 -16.56
N ARG A 300 8.74 11.45 -17.82
CA ARG A 300 8.62 12.34 -19.00
C ARG A 300 7.24 12.98 -19.06
N ILE A 301 6.16 12.19 -18.91
CA ILE A 301 4.77 12.67 -18.90
C ILE A 301 4.60 13.74 -17.81
N LEU A 302 5.14 13.51 -16.63
CA LEU A 302 5.06 14.46 -15.52
C LEU A 302 5.76 15.78 -15.85
N LYS A 303 6.92 15.73 -16.51
CA LYS A 303 7.67 16.93 -16.96
C LYS A 303 6.97 17.69 -18.09
N GLU A 304 6.33 16.98 -19.02
CA GLU A 304 5.66 17.54 -20.19
C GLU A 304 4.24 18.03 -19.89
N THR A 305 3.62 17.60 -18.77
CA THR A 305 2.28 18.03 -18.37
C THR A 305 2.39 19.22 -17.39
N PRO A 306 2.11 20.46 -17.83
CA PRO A 306 2.30 21.62 -16.96
C PRO A 306 1.33 21.59 -15.77
N ALA A 307 1.88 21.79 -14.57
CA ALA A 307 1.08 21.99 -13.38
C ALA A 307 0.27 23.29 -13.47
N PRO A 308 -0.97 23.35 -12.92
CA PRO A 308 -1.71 24.59 -12.89
C PRO A 308 -0.96 25.66 -12.10
N ALA A 309 -0.89 26.87 -12.66
CA ALA A 309 -0.32 28.02 -11.96
C ALA A 309 -1.30 28.51 -10.88
N PRO A 310 -0.84 29.02 -9.73
CA PRO A 310 -1.70 29.70 -8.80
C PRO A 310 -2.37 30.88 -9.50
N GLU A 311 -3.70 31.01 -9.37
CA GLU A 311 -4.37 32.19 -9.83
C GLU A 311 -3.78 33.42 -9.13
N LYS A 312 -3.35 34.40 -9.93
CA LYS A 312 -3.02 35.71 -9.39
C LYS A 312 -4.35 36.34 -8.97
N GLY A 313 -4.65 36.26 -7.67
CA GLY A 313 -5.76 36.99 -7.07
C GLY A 313 -5.54 38.49 -7.12
#